data_d861a2d77ea8ce852d2af40e86ee7df9
#
_entry.id   d861a2d77ea8ce852d2af40e86ee7df9
#
_cell.length_a   1.000
_cell.length_b   1.000
_cell.length_c   1.000
_cell.angle_alpha   90.00
_cell.angle_beta   90.00
_cell.angle_gamma   90.00
#
_symmetry.space_group_name_H-M   'P 1'
#
loop_
_entity.id
_entity.type
_entity.pdbx_description
1 polymer ?
#
loop_
_entity_poly.entity_id
_entity_poly.type
_entity_poly.pdbx_seq_one_letter_code
_entity_poly.pdbx_strand_id
1 'polypeptide(L)'
;MKNKTRKQYLLAVLAFLLFYAVLLILLVLSEKDQPGAHIHTIGDAVWYSLVTISTVGYGDVTPVSHAGHIIGIIFLLMSMGLLVALFGSVVSVLTSEGFPMLRLGFRRRSNWYYFAEFTSEADVLARDVLREDPDGIIIFGINKEMEIEKPDYPCYFINVSPARIVAHKKGIGERCKLFFLDENDIGGNLKAMHAHELDADVYARTMSGSEKMSGNIHLFQSYDCCARSYWR
;
A
#
# COMPACT_ATOMS: atom_id res chain seq x y z
N MET A 1 19.48 -3.77 -4.61
CA MET A 1 18.60 -3.57 -5.78
C MET A 1 17.68 -2.33 -5.69
N LYS A 2 17.09 -1.98 -4.54
CA LYS A 2 16.15 -0.81 -4.41
C LYS A 2 16.70 0.56 -4.83
N ASN A 3 17.99 0.82 -4.70
CA ASN A 3 18.57 2.15 -5.01
C ASN A 3 18.72 2.42 -6.52
N LYS A 4 18.90 1.38 -7.34
CA LYS A 4 19.05 1.52 -8.82
C LYS A 4 17.70 1.86 -9.46
N THR A 5 16.64 1.22 -9.03
CA THR A 5 15.27 1.45 -9.50
C THR A 5 14.79 2.88 -9.18
N ARG A 6 15.06 3.36 -7.95
CA ARG A 6 14.70 4.73 -7.55
C ARG A 6 15.40 5.82 -8.38
N LYS A 7 16.69 5.61 -8.71
CA LYS A 7 17.43 6.53 -9.58
C LYS A 7 16.86 6.54 -11.01
N GLN A 8 16.47 5.38 -11.53
CA GLN A 8 15.87 5.29 -12.86
C GLN A 8 14.51 6.01 -12.94
N TYR A 9 13.65 5.87 -11.93
CA TYR A 9 12.38 6.61 -11.84
C TYR A 9 12.61 8.12 -11.76
N LEU A 10 13.57 8.56 -10.93
CA LEU A 10 13.90 9.99 -10.82
C LEU A 10 14.38 10.56 -12.14
N LEU A 11 15.25 9.83 -12.85
CA LEU A 11 15.74 10.24 -14.17
C LEU A 11 14.62 10.32 -15.21
N ALA A 12 13.70 9.35 -15.20
CA ALA A 12 12.54 9.35 -16.10
C ALA A 12 11.62 10.56 -15.83
N VAL A 13 11.36 10.90 -14.57
CA VAL A 13 10.55 12.06 -14.19
C VAL A 13 11.25 13.37 -14.63
N LEU A 14 12.56 13.48 -14.38
CA LEU A 14 13.32 14.65 -14.80
C LEU A 14 13.34 14.80 -16.33
N ALA A 15 13.52 13.71 -17.08
CA ALA A 15 13.47 13.71 -18.54
C ALA A 15 12.09 14.13 -19.05
N PHE A 16 11.02 13.65 -18.42
CA PHE A 16 9.65 14.05 -18.76
C PHE A 16 9.40 15.53 -18.50
N LEU A 17 9.83 16.06 -17.36
CA LEU A 17 9.68 17.48 -17.03
C LEU A 17 10.49 18.37 -17.96
N LEU A 18 11.69 17.94 -18.34
CA LEU A 18 12.52 18.65 -19.31
C LEU A 18 11.85 18.66 -20.69
N PHE A 19 11.34 17.51 -21.14
CA PHE A 19 10.61 17.42 -22.41
C PHE A 19 9.37 18.31 -22.43
N TYR A 20 8.59 18.30 -21.33
CA TYR A 20 7.43 19.18 -21.17
C TYR A 20 7.82 20.67 -21.24
N ALA A 21 8.88 21.07 -20.54
CA ALA A 21 9.37 22.44 -20.56
C ALA A 21 9.81 22.87 -21.98
N VAL A 22 10.48 21.98 -22.71
CA VAL A 22 10.89 22.24 -24.11
C VAL A 22 9.66 22.43 -25.00
N LEU A 23 8.62 21.62 -24.86
CA LEU A 23 7.37 21.76 -25.61
C LEU A 23 6.68 23.10 -25.34
N LEU A 24 6.63 23.57 -24.08
CA LEU A 24 6.07 24.88 -23.73
C LEU A 24 6.85 26.03 -24.43
N ILE A 25 8.18 25.98 -24.40
CA ILE A 25 9.03 26.96 -25.04
C ILE A 25 8.79 26.96 -26.55
N LEU A 26 8.79 25.80 -27.19
CA LEU A 26 8.55 25.64 -28.62
C LEU A 26 7.16 26.16 -29.01
N LEU A 27 6.14 25.93 -28.19
CA LEU A 27 4.79 26.44 -28.41
C LEU A 27 4.78 27.96 -28.42
N VAL A 28 5.36 28.61 -27.43
CA VAL A 28 5.45 30.10 -27.40
C VAL A 28 6.23 30.63 -28.62
N LEU A 29 7.37 30.01 -28.96
CA LEU A 29 8.18 30.42 -30.08
C LEU A 29 7.44 30.29 -31.43
N SER A 30 6.57 29.29 -31.56
CA SER A 30 5.78 29.07 -32.78
C SER A 30 4.59 30.02 -32.94
N GLU A 31 4.07 30.55 -31.82
CA GLU A 31 2.83 31.33 -31.78
C GLU A 31 3.05 32.85 -31.68
N LYS A 32 4.09 33.30 -30.95
CA LYS A 32 4.26 34.71 -30.54
C LYS A 32 4.16 35.72 -31.65
N ASP A 33 4.55 35.38 -32.90
CA ASP A 33 4.58 36.27 -34.04
C ASP A 33 3.43 35.99 -35.07
N GLN A 34 2.46 35.13 -34.68
CA GLN A 34 1.36 34.76 -35.57
C GLN A 34 0.18 35.76 -35.46
N PRO A 35 -0.43 36.15 -36.56
CA PRO A 35 -1.66 36.96 -36.54
C PRO A 35 -2.79 36.20 -35.84
N GLY A 36 -3.39 36.80 -34.81
CA GLY A 36 -4.48 36.21 -34.06
C GLY A 36 -4.05 35.18 -33.01
N ALA A 37 -2.77 35.07 -32.70
CA ALA A 37 -2.29 34.20 -31.65
C ALA A 37 -2.81 34.64 -30.27
N HIS A 38 -3.12 33.65 -29.43
CA HIS A 38 -3.49 33.87 -28.04
C HIS A 38 -2.41 33.39 -27.07
N ILE A 39 -1.30 32.84 -27.59
CA ILE A 39 -0.18 32.32 -26.80
C ILE A 39 1.04 33.23 -27.06
N HIS A 40 1.26 34.18 -26.16
CA HIS A 40 2.38 35.13 -26.25
C HIS A 40 3.41 34.88 -25.15
N THR A 41 3.03 34.30 -24.04
CA THR A 41 3.88 34.10 -22.87
C THR A 41 3.95 32.63 -22.47
N ILE A 42 4.96 32.28 -21.66
CA ILE A 42 5.05 30.97 -21.03
C ILE A 42 3.80 30.69 -20.16
N GLY A 43 3.24 31.73 -19.54
CA GLY A 43 2.00 31.61 -18.75
C GLY A 43 0.81 31.10 -19.58
N ASP A 44 0.62 31.68 -20.79
CA ASP A 44 -0.43 31.28 -21.74
C ASP A 44 -0.22 29.83 -22.19
N ALA A 45 1.02 29.45 -22.51
CA ALA A 45 1.34 28.07 -22.89
C ALA A 45 1.10 27.07 -21.76
N VAL A 46 1.45 27.42 -20.50
CA VAL A 46 1.15 26.61 -19.33
C VAL A 46 -0.35 26.48 -19.11
N TRP A 47 -1.10 27.59 -19.23
CA TRP A 47 -2.56 27.57 -19.13
C TRP A 47 -3.18 26.66 -20.19
N TYR A 48 -2.80 26.83 -21.45
CA TYR A 48 -3.24 25.97 -22.54
C TYR A 48 -2.97 24.49 -22.27
N SER A 49 -1.73 24.16 -21.85
CA SER A 49 -1.34 22.78 -21.59
C SER A 49 -2.12 22.17 -20.44
N LEU A 50 -2.35 22.90 -19.34
CA LEU A 50 -3.14 22.43 -18.19
C LEU A 50 -4.59 22.18 -18.57
N VAL A 51 -5.21 23.10 -19.31
CA VAL A 51 -6.60 22.97 -19.78
C VAL A 51 -6.74 21.79 -20.75
N THR A 52 -5.73 21.56 -21.60
CA THR A 52 -5.69 20.43 -22.53
C THR A 52 -5.43 19.11 -21.83
N ILE A 53 -4.44 19.03 -20.93
CA ILE A 53 -4.10 17.82 -20.18
C ILE A 53 -5.23 17.41 -19.24
N SER A 54 -5.93 18.37 -18.63
CA SER A 54 -7.09 18.12 -17.78
C SER A 54 -8.37 17.74 -18.57
N THR A 55 -8.30 17.74 -19.90
CA THR A 55 -9.43 17.47 -20.81
C THR A 55 -10.62 18.44 -20.69
N VAL A 56 -10.42 19.61 -20.06
CA VAL A 56 -11.47 20.64 -19.92
C VAL A 56 -11.69 21.36 -21.24
N GLY A 57 -10.60 21.81 -21.91
CA GLY A 57 -10.66 22.38 -23.26
C GLY A 57 -11.52 23.63 -23.38
N TYR A 58 -11.30 24.67 -22.57
CA TYR A 58 -12.08 25.93 -22.63
C TYR A 58 -12.04 26.59 -24.02
N GLY A 59 -10.95 26.41 -24.78
CA GLY A 59 -10.82 27.00 -26.10
C GLY A 59 -10.51 28.52 -26.12
N ASP A 60 -10.27 29.10 -24.96
CA ASP A 60 -9.94 30.53 -24.76
C ASP A 60 -8.51 30.86 -25.23
N VAL A 61 -7.60 29.95 -25.04
CA VAL A 61 -6.21 30.02 -25.48
C VAL A 61 -5.91 28.77 -26.31
N THR A 62 -5.69 28.95 -27.62
CA THR A 62 -5.40 27.85 -28.55
C THR A 62 -4.30 28.26 -29.52
N PRO A 63 -3.46 27.31 -29.96
CA PRO A 63 -2.48 27.59 -31.00
C PRO A 63 -3.17 27.85 -32.35
N VAL A 64 -2.62 28.77 -33.16
CA VAL A 64 -3.12 29.10 -34.50
C VAL A 64 -2.15 28.68 -35.60
N SER A 65 -0.87 28.51 -35.28
CA SER A 65 0.14 28.08 -36.25
C SER A 65 0.10 26.57 -36.51
N HIS A 66 0.57 26.14 -37.70
CA HIS A 66 0.70 24.70 -37.98
C HIS A 66 1.64 23.98 -37.00
N ALA A 67 2.74 24.63 -36.63
CA ALA A 67 3.66 24.08 -35.63
C ALA A 67 3.02 23.99 -34.27
N GLY A 68 2.26 24.98 -33.83
CA GLY A 68 1.49 24.98 -32.59
C GLY A 68 0.44 23.88 -32.56
N HIS A 69 -0.26 23.62 -33.66
CA HIS A 69 -1.19 22.51 -33.77
C HIS A 69 -0.50 21.15 -33.59
N ILE A 70 0.70 20.95 -34.18
CA ILE A 70 1.47 19.70 -33.98
C ILE A 70 1.84 19.53 -32.51
N ILE A 71 2.33 20.60 -31.85
CA ILE A 71 2.66 20.59 -30.43
C ILE A 71 1.39 20.30 -29.59
N GLY A 72 0.26 20.89 -29.97
CA GLY A 72 -1.05 20.62 -29.34
C GLY A 72 -1.45 19.14 -29.41
N ILE A 73 -1.25 18.48 -30.54
CA ILE A 73 -1.48 17.03 -30.69
C ILE A 73 -0.58 16.25 -29.74
N ILE A 74 0.69 16.64 -29.58
CA ILE A 74 1.60 15.98 -28.63
C ILE A 74 1.08 16.14 -27.20
N PHE A 75 0.61 17.33 -26.79
CA PHE A 75 -0.01 17.52 -25.47
C PHE A 75 -1.26 16.67 -25.29
N LEU A 76 -2.11 16.52 -26.30
CA LEU A 76 -3.29 15.62 -26.24
C LEU A 76 -2.88 14.15 -26.03
N LEU A 77 -1.90 13.66 -26.77
CA LEU A 77 -1.41 12.29 -26.59
C LEU A 77 -0.78 12.07 -25.21
N MET A 78 -0.02 13.07 -24.73
CA MET A 78 0.54 13.04 -23.37
C MET A 78 -0.57 13.03 -22.30
N SER A 79 -1.65 13.78 -22.49
CA SER A 79 -2.78 13.81 -21.54
C SER A 79 -3.46 12.45 -21.43
N MET A 80 -3.69 11.78 -22.55
CA MET A 80 -4.25 10.42 -22.56
C MET A 80 -3.34 9.44 -21.82
N GLY A 81 -2.02 9.49 -22.04
CA GLY A 81 -1.06 8.66 -21.33
C GLY A 81 -1.04 8.93 -19.83
N LEU A 82 -1.10 10.21 -19.43
CA LEU A 82 -1.15 10.61 -18.03
C LEU A 82 -2.44 10.12 -17.34
N LEU A 83 -3.60 10.25 -17.98
CA LEU A 83 -4.87 9.76 -17.46
C LEU A 83 -4.83 8.24 -17.24
N VAL A 84 -4.37 7.47 -18.23
CA VAL A 84 -4.22 6.02 -18.10
C VAL A 84 -3.29 5.65 -16.95
N ALA A 85 -2.16 6.35 -16.80
CA ALA A 85 -1.22 6.14 -15.70
C ALA A 85 -1.83 6.48 -14.33
N LEU A 86 -2.60 7.57 -14.23
CA LEU A 86 -3.30 7.96 -13.00
C LEU A 86 -4.37 6.93 -12.62
N PHE A 87 -5.26 6.56 -13.55
CA PHE A 87 -6.28 5.53 -13.30
C PHE A 87 -5.65 4.18 -12.94
N GLY A 88 -4.62 3.76 -13.69
CA GLY A 88 -3.86 2.55 -13.39
C GLY A 88 -3.23 2.58 -12.00
N SER A 89 -2.70 3.72 -11.58
CA SER A 89 -2.15 3.91 -10.23
C SER A 89 -3.23 3.83 -9.15
N VAL A 90 -4.37 4.47 -9.36
CA VAL A 90 -5.52 4.41 -8.44
C VAL A 90 -6.03 2.98 -8.33
N VAL A 91 -6.26 2.30 -9.44
CA VAL A 91 -6.67 0.89 -9.46
C VAL A 91 -5.64 0.03 -8.76
N SER A 92 -4.35 0.20 -9.06
CA SER A 92 -3.25 -0.53 -8.40
C SER A 92 -3.25 -0.31 -6.88
N VAL A 93 -3.48 0.90 -6.39
CA VAL A 93 -3.59 1.19 -4.95
C VAL A 93 -4.83 0.54 -4.35
N LEU A 94 -5.97 0.59 -5.04
CA LEU A 94 -7.23 0.01 -4.57
C LEU A 94 -7.20 -1.53 -4.54
N THR A 95 -6.53 -2.15 -5.51
CA THR A 95 -6.42 -3.61 -5.64
C THR A 95 -5.19 -4.18 -4.95
N SER A 96 -4.18 -3.34 -4.65
CA SER A 96 -2.98 -3.79 -3.94
C SER A 96 -3.25 -4.03 -2.47
N GLU A 97 -2.42 -4.87 -1.87
CA GLU A 97 -2.38 -5.16 -0.43
C GLU A 97 -2.18 -3.90 0.45
N GLY A 98 -1.87 -2.77 -0.16
CA GLY A 98 -1.72 -1.48 0.51
C GLY A 98 -3.04 -0.85 0.98
N PHE A 99 -4.17 -1.17 0.32
CA PHE A 99 -5.46 -0.61 0.68
C PHE A 99 -6.02 -1.12 2.02
N PRO A 100 -5.91 -2.42 2.35
CA PRO A 100 -6.18 -2.90 3.70
C PRO A 100 -5.30 -2.22 4.75
N MET A 101 -4.01 -2.01 4.48
CA MET A 101 -3.09 -1.31 5.38
C MET A 101 -3.47 0.17 5.61
N LEU A 102 -3.93 0.88 4.59
CA LEU A 102 -4.46 2.23 4.72
C LEU A 102 -5.72 2.27 5.60
N ARG A 103 -6.66 1.34 5.40
CA ARG A 103 -7.87 1.21 6.25
C ARG A 103 -7.50 0.91 7.71
N LEU A 104 -6.52 0.06 7.94
CA LEU A 104 -5.99 -0.23 9.27
C LEU A 104 -5.42 1.03 9.93
N GLY A 105 -4.76 1.90 9.17
CA GLY A 105 -4.20 3.18 9.65
C GLY A 105 -5.24 4.15 10.22
N PHE A 106 -6.50 4.09 9.80
CA PHE A 106 -7.58 4.92 10.33
C PHE A 106 -8.13 4.44 11.67
N ARG A 107 -7.97 3.17 12.03
CA ARG A 107 -8.37 2.60 13.32
C ARG A 107 -7.25 2.63 14.35
N ARG A 108 -6.85 3.82 14.76
CA ARG A 108 -5.66 4.08 15.61
C ARG A 108 -5.70 3.46 17.01
N ARG A 109 -6.88 3.24 17.59
CA ARG A 109 -7.05 2.83 19.00
C ARG A 109 -7.31 1.34 19.21
N SER A 110 -7.60 0.57 18.17
CA SER A 110 -7.92 -0.86 18.28
C SER A 110 -6.65 -1.70 18.44
N ASN A 111 -6.73 -2.80 19.18
CA ASN A 111 -5.69 -3.82 19.22
C ASN A 111 -5.64 -4.57 17.88
N TRP A 112 -4.44 -4.99 17.48
CA TRP A 112 -4.26 -5.75 16.26
C TRP A 112 -3.82 -7.17 16.60
N TYR A 113 -4.52 -8.15 16.04
CA TYR A 113 -4.32 -9.56 16.20
C TYR A 113 -3.94 -10.16 14.87
N TYR A 114 -2.65 -10.42 14.68
CA TYR A 114 -2.13 -10.98 13.45
C TYR A 114 -1.93 -12.49 13.59
N PHE A 115 -2.57 -13.26 12.75
CA PHE A 115 -2.40 -14.68 12.59
C PHE A 115 -1.55 -14.94 11.35
N ALA A 116 -0.46 -15.69 11.49
CA ALA A 116 0.47 -15.93 10.40
C ALA A 116 -0.16 -16.69 9.22
N GLU A 117 -1.15 -17.54 9.52
CA GLU A 117 -1.86 -18.39 8.56
C GLU A 117 -3.34 -18.48 8.95
N PHE A 118 -4.21 -18.68 7.94
CA PHE A 118 -5.62 -18.95 8.18
C PHE A 118 -5.82 -20.46 8.30
N THR A 119 -6.07 -20.92 9.51
CA THR A 119 -6.39 -22.32 9.84
C THR A 119 -7.71 -22.37 10.59
N SER A 120 -8.32 -23.56 10.71
CA SER A 120 -9.52 -23.74 11.53
C SER A 120 -9.31 -23.35 13.01
N GLU A 121 -8.12 -23.60 13.55
CA GLU A 121 -7.73 -23.18 14.89
C GLU A 121 -7.59 -21.65 15.00
N ALA A 122 -7.00 -21.03 13.99
CA ALA A 122 -6.88 -19.58 13.92
C ALA A 122 -8.25 -18.89 13.83
N ASP A 123 -9.21 -19.48 13.08
CA ASP A 123 -10.58 -18.97 13.00
C ASP A 123 -11.29 -19.03 14.35
N VAL A 124 -11.18 -20.16 15.07
CA VAL A 124 -11.78 -20.31 16.40
C VAL A 124 -11.18 -19.31 17.40
N LEU A 125 -9.85 -19.19 17.42
CA LEU A 125 -9.15 -18.25 18.31
C LEU A 125 -9.49 -16.79 17.97
N ALA A 126 -9.61 -16.45 16.69
CA ALA A 126 -10.02 -15.11 16.26
C ALA A 126 -11.44 -14.75 16.72
N ARG A 127 -12.37 -15.71 16.69
CA ARG A 127 -13.74 -15.52 17.22
C ARG A 127 -13.72 -15.28 18.72
N ASP A 128 -12.91 -16.03 19.47
CA ASP A 128 -12.78 -15.84 20.91
C ASP A 128 -12.15 -14.51 21.26
N VAL A 129 -11.11 -14.09 20.51
CA VAL A 129 -10.51 -12.77 20.65
C VAL A 129 -11.54 -11.66 20.42
N LEU A 130 -12.40 -11.77 19.41
CA LEU A 130 -13.45 -10.78 19.13
C LEU A 130 -14.58 -10.75 20.16
N ARG A 131 -14.82 -11.84 20.90
CA ARG A 131 -15.76 -11.84 22.01
C ARG A 131 -15.28 -11.00 23.18
N GLU A 132 -13.96 -11.00 23.42
CA GLU A 132 -13.34 -10.27 24.55
C GLU A 132 -12.95 -8.83 24.15
N ASP A 133 -12.53 -8.64 22.90
CA ASP A 133 -12.18 -7.32 22.32
C ASP A 133 -12.97 -7.11 21.02
N PRO A 134 -14.24 -6.66 21.11
CA PRO A 134 -15.10 -6.46 19.94
C PRO A 134 -14.58 -5.39 18.96
N ASP A 135 -13.73 -4.46 19.43
CA ASP A 135 -13.09 -3.43 18.63
C ASP A 135 -11.74 -3.89 18.05
N GLY A 136 -11.30 -5.09 18.38
CA GLY A 136 -10.07 -5.71 17.90
C GLY A 136 -10.08 -5.88 16.39
N ILE A 137 -8.91 -5.80 15.78
CA ILE A 137 -8.73 -6.00 14.34
C ILE A 137 -8.04 -7.32 14.10
N ILE A 138 -8.74 -8.25 13.45
CA ILE A 138 -8.20 -9.55 13.04
C ILE A 138 -7.53 -9.41 11.68
N ILE A 139 -6.29 -9.89 11.59
CA ILE A 139 -5.48 -9.89 10.38
C ILE A 139 -4.92 -11.29 10.15
N PHE A 140 -5.23 -11.89 9.01
CA PHE A 140 -4.66 -13.16 8.58
C PHE A 140 -3.59 -12.93 7.51
N GLY A 141 -2.43 -13.55 7.69
CA GLY A 141 -1.42 -13.69 6.65
C GLY A 141 -1.90 -14.68 5.58
N ILE A 142 -1.79 -14.32 4.32
CA ILE A 142 -2.16 -15.21 3.21
C ILE A 142 -0.92 -15.54 2.40
N ASN A 143 -0.77 -16.81 2.02
CA ASN A 143 0.03 -17.20 0.87
C ASN A 143 -0.88 -17.22 -0.37
N LYS A 144 -0.41 -16.73 -1.51
CA LYS A 144 -1.18 -16.39 -2.74
C LYS A 144 -2.05 -17.48 -3.37
N GLU A 145 -2.03 -18.70 -2.86
CA GLU A 145 -2.61 -19.87 -3.53
C GLU A 145 -3.81 -20.51 -2.80
N MET A 146 -4.32 -19.92 -1.73
CA MET A 146 -5.44 -20.50 -1.00
C MET A 146 -6.77 -19.87 -1.41
N GLU A 147 -7.69 -20.67 -1.93
CA GLU A 147 -9.12 -20.34 -1.92
C GLU A 147 -9.62 -20.41 -0.47
N ILE A 148 -9.85 -19.25 0.13
CA ILE A 148 -10.29 -19.13 1.52
C ILE A 148 -11.77 -18.78 1.55
N GLU A 149 -12.57 -19.61 2.18
CA GLU A 149 -13.93 -19.25 2.55
C GLU A 149 -13.87 -18.13 3.60
N LYS A 150 -14.42 -16.96 3.26
CA LYS A 150 -14.34 -15.80 4.14
C LYS A 150 -15.15 -16.02 5.41
N PRO A 151 -14.57 -15.74 6.60
CA PRO A 151 -15.32 -15.76 7.85
C PRO A 151 -16.49 -14.76 7.85
N ASP A 152 -17.48 -15.01 8.70
CA ASP A 152 -18.68 -14.19 8.90
C ASP A 152 -18.45 -12.94 9.78
N TYR A 153 -17.21 -12.71 10.23
CA TYR A 153 -16.79 -11.56 11.03
C TYR A 153 -15.80 -10.65 10.27
N PRO A 154 -15.66 -9.38 10.66
CA PRO A 154 -14.77 -8.46 10.01
C PRO A 154 -13.30 -8.83 10.23
N CYS A 155 -12.62 -9.27 9.19
CA CYS A 155 -11.21 -9.59 9.20
C CYS A 155 -10.52 -9.08 7.92
N TYR A 156 -9.18 -9.02 7.97
CA TYR A 156 -8.35 -8.61 6.86
C TYR A 156 -7.41 -9.73 6.46
N PHE A 157 -7.38 -10.05 5.18
CA PHE A 157 -6.43 -10.98 4.59
C PHE A 157 -5.34 -10.20 3.90
N ILE A 158 -4.08 -10.33 4.37
CA ILE A 158 -2.98 -9.50 3.87
C ILE A 158 -1.74 -10.37 3.66
N ASN A 159 -1.14 -10.28 2.47
CA ASN A 159 0.13 -10.93 2.16
C ASN A 159 1.31 -10.03 2.56
N VAL A 160 1.47 -9.79 3.86
CA VAL A 160 2.50 -8.90 4.38
C VAL A 160 3.22 -9.59 5.54
N SER A 161 4.54 -9.42 5.62
CA SER A 161 5.31 -9.97 6.72
C SER A 161 4.90 -9.37 8.08
N PRO A 162 4.95 -10.16 9.18
CA PRO A 162 4.65 -9.69 10.53
C PRO A 162 5.43 -8.42 10.91
N ALA A 163 6.72 -8.36 10.56
CA ALA A 163 7.59 -7.21 10.80
C ALA A 163 7.03 -5.91 10.20
N ARG A 164 6.43 -5.97 9.01
CA ARG A 164 5.85 -4.80 8.35
C ARG A 164 4.55 -4.36 9.03
N ILE A 165 3.76 -5.30 9.54
CA ILE A 165 2.54 -5.02 10.31
C ILE A 165 2.90 -4.31 11.61
N VAL A 166 3.85 -4.86 12.38
CA VAL A 166 4.31 -4.26 13.64
C VAL A 166 4.93 -2.88 13.41
N ALA A 167 5.79 -2.73 12.40
CA ALA A 167 6.38 -1.43 12.05
C ALA A 167 5.32 -0.39 11.67
N HIS A 168 4.24 -0.80 11.00
CA HIS A 168 3.13 0.09 10.68
C HIS A 168 2.34 0.46 11.93
N LYS A 169 2.09 -0.50 12.84
CA LYS A 169 1.39 -0.30 14.10
C LYS A 169 2.18 0.58 15.08
N LYS A 170 3.51 0.45 15.13
CA LYS A 170 4.39 1.26 16.00
C LYS A 170 4.23 2.76 15.76
N GLY A 171 3.94 3.19 14.53
CA GLY A 171 3.59 4.58 14.21
C GLY A 171 2.19 5.02 14.68
N ILE A 172 1.35 4.10 15.18
CA ILE A 172 -0.07 4.30 15.47
C ILE A 172 -0.42 3.99 16.94
N GLY A 173 0.49 3.33 17.71
CA GLY A 173 0.30 2.89 19.11
C GLY A 173 0.58 1.39 19.32
N GLU A 174 1.01 1.03 20.52
CA GLU A 174 1.84 -0.16 20.84
C GLU A 174 1.09 -1.48 21.07
N ARG A 175 -0.06 -1.76 20.47
CA ARG A 175 -0.79 -2.99 20.78
C ARG A 175 -0.96 -3.88 19.55
N CYS A 176 0.05 -4.72 19.30
CA CYS A 176 -0.01 -5.78 18.29
C CYS A 176 0.32 -7.13 18.93
N LYS A 177 -0.49 -8.15 18.67
CA LYS A 177 -0.26 -9.53 19.10
C LYS A 177 -0.13 -10.41 17.87
N LEU A 178 0.92 -11.23 17.84
CA LEU A 178 1.27 -12.08 16.71
C LEU A 178 1.05 -13.54 17.12
N PHE A 179 0.26 -14.28 16.33
CA PHE A 179 -0.06 -15.68 16.55
C PHE A 179 0.55 -16.54 15.43
N PHE A 180 1.39 -17.50 15.83
CA PHE A 180 2.01 -18.50 14.96
C PHE A 180 1.50 -19.87 15.37
N LEU A 181 0.51 -20.38 14.64
CA LEU A 181 -0.19 -21.62 14.92
C LEU A 181 0.26 -22.76 14.00
N ASP A 182 1.48 -22.71 13.50
CA ASP A 182 2.03 -23.67 12.55
C ASP A 182 2.10 -25.09 13.18
N GLU A 183 1.74 -26.12 12.42
CA GLU A 183 1.81 -27.51 12.87
C GLU A 183 3.25 -28.03 13.02
N ASN A 184 4.21 -27.35 12.39
CA ASN A 184 5.63 -27.69 12.45
C ASN A 184 6.38 -26.82 13.47
N ASP A 185 6.84 -27.43 14.57
CA ASP A 185 7.64 -26.78 15.61
C ASP A 185 8.81 -25.96 15.09
N ILE A 186 9.51 -26.43 14.05
CA ILE A 186 10.69 -25.77 13.49
C ILE A 186 10.31 -24.47 12.78
N GLY A 187 9.24 -24.49 11.99
CA GLY A 187 8.78 -23.32 11.23
C GLY A 187 8.18 -22.24 12.13
N GLY A 188 7.34 -22.64 13.09
CA GLY A 188 6.72 -21.75 14.07
C GLY A 188 7.74 -21.10 14.99
N ASN A 189 8.67 -21.87 15.54
CA ASN A 189 9.75 -21.37 16.41
C ASN A 189 10.70 -20.40 15.67
N LEU A 190 11.06 -20.71 14.41
CA LEU A 190 11.91 -19.83 13.61
C LEU A 190 11.21 -18.50 13.29
N LYS A 191 9.93 -18.55 12.95
CA LYS A 191 9.10 -17.36 12.72
C LYS A 191 8.92 -16.55 14.01
N ALA A 192 8.70 -17.21 15.15
CA ALA A 192 8.60 -16.58 16.46
C ALA A 192 9.93 -15.94 16.90
N MET A 193 11.07 -16.61 16.70
CA MET A 193 12.39 -16.05 16.99
C MET A 193 12.68 -14.79 16.18
N HIS A 194 12.35 -14.77 14.88
CA HIS A 194 12.47 -13.57 14.07
C HIS A 194 11.51 -12.46 14.50
N ALA A 195 10.34 -12.85 15.05
CA ALA A 195 9.37 -11.89 15.57
C ALA A 195 9.76 -11.33 16.95
N HIS A 196 10.65 -11.99 17.70
CA HIS A 196 11.14 -11.51 19.00
C HIS A 196 11.86 -10.15 18.91
N GLU A 197 12.51 -9.87 17.78
CA GLU A 197 13.12 -8.54 17.53
C GLU A 197 12.06 -7.43 17.31
N LEU A 198 10.80 -7.83 17.17
CA LEU A 198 9.69 -6.93 17.03
C LEU A 198 9.11 -6.60 18.41
N ASP A 199 8.81 -5.35 18.63
CA ASP A 199 8.20 -4.83 19.86
C ASP A 199 6.68 -5.19 19.88
N ALA A 200 6.38 -6.50 20.03
CA ALA A 200 5.04 -7.08 19.99
C ALA A 200 4.96 -8.35 20.84
N ASP A 201 3.79 -8.67 21.38
CA ASP A 201 3.55 -9.93 22.07
C ASP A 201 3.41 -11.07 21.04
N VAL A 202 4.22 -12.11 21.17
CA VAL A 202 4.28 -13.24 20.25
C VAL A 202 3.74 -14.48 20.93
N TYR A 203 2.76 -15.13 20.31
CA TYR A 203 2.18 -16.40 20.74
C TYR A 203 2.52 -17.47 19.71
N ALA A 204 3.29 -18.49 20.09
CA ALA A 204 3.71 -19.56 19.19
C ALA A 204 3.34 -20.94 19.75
N ARG A 205 2.85 -21.81 18.86
CA ARG A 205 2.58 -23.22 19.19
C ARG A 205 3.88 -24.02 19.21
N THR A 206 4.03 -24.91 20.17
CA THR A 206 5.15 -25.86 20.27
C THR A 206 4.64 -27.25 20.63
N MET A 207 5.22 -28.28 20.02
CA MET A 207 4.94 -29.70 20.33
C MET A 207 5.83 -30.25 21.45
N SER A 208 7.03 -29.72 21.61
CA SER A 208 7.98 -30.08 22.67
C SER A 208 7.78 -29.19 23.89
N GLY A 209 7.57 -29.77 25.07
CA GLY A 209 7.22 -29.10 26.31
C GLY A 209 7.99 -27.81 26.58
N SER A 210 7.27 -26.88 27.19
CA SER A 210 7.61 -25.47 27.39
C SER A 210 9.03 -25.20 27.88
N GLU A 211 9.93 -24.85 27.01
CA GLU A 211 11.05 -23.98 27.36
C GLU A 211 10.54 -22.54 27.35
N LYS A 212 10.59 -21.89 28.53
CA LYS A 212 10.34 -20.45 28.63
C LYS A 212 11.39 -19.72 27.82
N MET A 213 11.03 -19.32 26.61
CA MET A 213 11.83 -18.34 25.88
C MET A 213 11.75 -16.99 26.60
N SER A 214 12.86 -16.28 26.62
CA SER A 214 12.98 -14.98 27.27
C SER A 214 12.21 -13.91 26.50
N GLY A 215 11.54 -12.98 27.19
CA GLY A 215 10.89 -11.83 26.61
C GLY A 215 9.38 -11.97 26.38
N ASN A 216 8.88 -11.31 25.33
CA ASN A 216 7.44 -11.24 24.99
C ASN A 216 6.94 -12.46 24.19
N ILE A 217 7.60 -13.63 24.30
CA ILE A 217 7.21 -14.85 23.62
C ILE A 217 6.46 -15.77 24.57
N HIS A 218 5.24 -16.13 24.22
CA HIS A 218 4.38 -17.06 24.92
C HIS A 218 4.26 -18.35 24.11
N LEU A 219 4.79 -19.47 24.65
CA LEU A 219 4.71 -20.77 24.03
C LEU A 219 3.50 -21.55 24.61
N PHE A 220 2.77 -22.26 23.76
CA PHE A 220 1.63 -23.08 24.15
C PHE A 220 1.59 -24.37 23.33
N GLN A 221 1.01 -25.44 23.94
CA GLN A 221 0.92 -26.76 23.31
C GLN A 221 -0.43 -27.01 22.64
N SER A 222 -1.49 -26.43 23.17
CA SER A 222 -2.84 -26.58 22.63
C SER A 222 -3.58 -25.26 22.63
N TYR A 223 -4.66 -25.19 21.85
CA TYR A 223 -5.56 -24.05 21.80
C TYR A 223 -6.03 -23.59 23.19
N ASP A 224 -6.44 -24.51 24.05
CA ASP A 224 -6.91 -24.20 25.42
C ASP A 224 -5.82 -23.56 26.28
N CYS A 225 -4.56 -23.94 26.08
CA CYS A 225 -3.44 -23.34 26.78
C CYS A 225 -3.16 -21.92 26.25
N CYS A 226 -3.30 -21.69 24.95
CA CYS A 226 -3.16 -20.37 24.36
C CYS A 226 -4.24 -19.42 24.86
N ALA A 227 -5.50 -19.82 24.81
CA ALA A 227 -6.62 -19.04 25.31
C ALA A 227 -6.43 -18.67 26.79
N ARG A 228 -6.04 -19.62 27.65
CA ARG A 228 -5.77 -19.36 29.09
C ARG A 228 -4.58 -18.44 29.36
N SER A 229 -3.54 -18.49 28.55
CA SER A 229 -2.38 -17.61 28.71
C SER A 229 -2.63 -16.20 28.19
N TYR A 230 -3.52 -16.07 27.23
CA TYR A 230 -3.91 -14.80 26.63
C TYR A 230 -4.79 -13.96 27.58
N TRP A 231 -5.69 -14.62 28.36
CA TRP A 231 -6.66 -13.96 29.27
C TRP A 231 -6.12 -13.66 30.67
N ARG A 232 -4.87 -14.02 31.00
CA ARG A 232 -4.20 -13.68 32.25
C ARG A 232 -3.26 -12.49 32.06
#